data_6d9a1e9bd44ee59c05df718a31c22ca1
#
_entry.id   6d9a1e9bd44ee59c05df718a31c22ca1
#
_cell.length_a   1.000
_cell.length_b   1.000
_cell.length_c   1.000
_cell.angle_alpha   90.00
_cell.angle_beta   90.00
_cell.angle_gamma   90.00
#
_symmetry.space_group_name_H-M   'P 1'
#
loop_
_entity.id
_entity.type
_entity.pdbx_description
1 polymer ?
#
loop_
_entity_poly.entity_id
_entity_poly.type
_entity_poly.pdbx_seq_one_letter_code
_entity_poly.pdbx_strand_id
1 'polypeptide(L)'
;MNKSVYVIAANTHSGKSVVSLGVLQMIMRNTAKVGYFRPIVESKSKKDTFIETVLEHFQLDMSYDEAYAYTRQEVIALKNEGNIGEVYDTIIKKYKALESKFDFVLVDSSSTIDDSYFDTNFNASVAQSLNIPALIVLKDNFSSEDELVNQVQADLNNFLEKDLRVLSVFVNKATNATADTLSKLEQRFKDITFTLIPRKEELSRPTIREIANALNVEFLYKGDNIDVTTKRTIVGAMQLSNYLAKLNEDTLAVLPTDRIDLIAGSLVANYSNFSNIKGVVLYGDLTPDPSMSKILDGIQKNIP
;
A
#
# COMPACT_ATOMS: atom_id res chain seq x y z
N MET A 1 10.30 26.24 -13.74
CA MET A 1 10.12 25.35 -12.58
C MET A 1 9.13 24.27 -13.02
N ASN A 2 9.45 22.98 -12.85
CA ASN A 2 8.52 21.92 -13.23
C ASN A 2 7.28 22.01 -12.34
N LYS A 3 6.09 22.07 -12.96
CA LYS A 3 4.82 22.12 -12.24
C LYS A 3 4.25 20.73 -11.94
N SER A 4 5.02 19.68 -12.21
CA SER A 4 4.57 18.30 -12.04
C SER A 4 5.73 17.35 -11.83
N VAL A 5 5.42 16.21 -11.22
CA VAL A 5 6.35 15.10 -11.03
C VAL A 5 5.57 13.77 -11.14
N TYR A 6 6.20 12.75 -11.68
CA TYR A 6 5.62 11.41 -11.80
C TYR A 6 6.25 10.45 -10.79
N VAL A 7 5.47 9.90 -9.89
CA VAL A 7 5.92 8.87 -8.94
C VAL A 7 5.73 7.50 -9.57
N ILE A 8 6.82 6.79 -9.81
CA ILE A 8 6.83 5.48 -10.47
C ILE A 8 7.36 4.43 -9.52
N ALA A 9 6.65 3.32 -9.38
CA ALA A 9 7.15 2.12 -8.71
C ALA A 9 8.01 1.32 -9.68
N ALA A 10 9.24 0.98 -9.31
CA ALA A 10 10.10 0.11 -10.11
C ALA A 10 9.77 -1.38 -9.91
N ASN A 11 9.19 -1.73 -8.75
CA ASN A 11 8.79 -3.10 -8.43
C ASN A 11 7.48 -3.13 -7.62
N THR A 12 6.85 -4.30 -7.59
CA THR A 12 5.60 -4.50 -6.84
C THR A 12 5.81 -4.33 -5.35
N HIS A 13 4.77 -3.87 -4.66
CA HIS A 13 4.80 -3.67 -3.21
C HIS A 13 5.95 -2.78 -2.70
N SER A 14 6.46 -1.88 -3.57
CA SER A 14 7.51 -0.91 -3.20
C SER A 14 7.10 0.08 -2.09
N GLY A 15 5.79 0.19 -1.82
CA GLY A 15 5.25 1.18 -0.88
C GLY A 15 5.16 2.58 -1.48
N LYS A 16 5.04 2.66 -2.81
CA LYS A 16 4.87 3.90 -3.56
C LYS A 16 3.82 4.82 -2.96
N SER A 17 2.68 4.29 -2.51
CA SER A 17 1.58 5.08 -1.93
C SER A 17 2.03 5.94 -0.74
N VAL A 18 2.87 5.40 0.14
CA VAL A 18 3.42 6.17 1.28
C VAL A 18 4.31 7.30 0.79
N VAL A 19 5.12 7.04 -0.23
CA VAL A 19 5.99 8.07 -0.85
C VAL A 19 5.14 9.14 -1.51
N SER A 20 4.10 8.75 -2.28
CA SER A 20 3.18 9.70 -2.94
C SER A 20 2.48 10.60 -1.92
N LEU A 21 2.00 10.07 -0.79
CA LEU A 21 1.41 10.87 0.29
C LEU A 21 2.44 11.85 0.90
N GLY A 22 3.65 11.38 1.17
CA GLY A 22 4.74 12.22 1.70
C GLY A 22 5.12 13.35 0.74
N VAL A 23 5.22 13.05 -0.56
CA VAL A 23 5.52 14.05 -1.61
C VAL A 23 4.39 15.08 -1.72
N LEU A 24 3.11 14.64 -1.72
CA LEU A 24 1.96 15.55 -1.70
C LEU A 24 1.99 16.47 -0.49
N GLN A 25 2.21 15.91 0.70
CA GLN A 25 2.32 16.70 1.94
C GLN A 25 3.43 17.76 1.86
N MET A 26 4.57 17.42 1.25
CA MET A 26 5.68 18.37 1.06
C MET A 26 5.32 19.47 0.07
N ILE A 27 4.68 19.14 -1.05
CA ILE A 27 4.26 20.09 -2.07
C ILE A 27 3.24 21.08 -1.49
N MET A 28 2.25 20.57 -0.78
CA MET A 28 1.16 21.38 -0.21
C MET A 28 1.59 22.35 0.89
N ARG A 29 2.80 22.18 1.45
CA ARG A 29 3.36 23.19 2.37
C ARG A 29 3.66 24.52 1.67
N ASN A 30 3.90 24.49 0.36
CA ASN A 30 4.33 25.64 -0.42
C ASN A 30 3.38 25.98 -1.59
N THR A 31 2.39 25.13 -1.85
CA THR A 31 1.51 25.24 -3.03
C THR A 31 0.09 24.90 -2.61
N ALA A 32 -0.82 25.87 -2.74
CA ALA A 32 -2.20 25.69 -2.30
C ALA A 32 -3.08 24.92 -3.29
N LYS A 33 -2.83 25.09 -4.60
CA LYS A 33 -3.61 24.46 -5.66
C LYS A 33 -2.87 23.26 -6.24
N VAL A 34 -3.05 22.10 -5.62
CA VAL A 34 -2.42 20.84 -6.04
C VAL A 34 -3.46 19.91 -6.64
N GLY A 35 -3.15 19.34 -7.81
CA GLY A 35 -3.91 18.28 -8.44
C GLY A 35 -3.21 16.93 -8.28
N TYR A 36 -4.00 15.87 -8.37
CA TYR A 36 -3.53 14.49 -8.36
C TYR A 36 -4.03 13.75 -9.60
N PHE A 37 -3.16 12.97 -10.23
CA PHE A 37 -3.51 12.21 -11.43
C PHE A 37 -2.88 10.82 -11.42
N ARG A 38 -3.71 9.79 -11.46
CA ARG A 38 -3.32 8.40 -11.67
C ARG A 38 -3.86 7.95 -13.02
N PRO A 39 -3.04 7.95 -14.08
CA PRO A 39 -3.52 7.75 -15.46
C PRO A 39 -4.39 6.51 -15.65
N ILE A 40 -4.06 5.41 -14.95
CA ILE A 40 -4.78 4.14 -15.07
C ILE A 40 -5.20 3.65 -13.70
N VAL A 41 -6.49 3.28 -13.59
CA VAL A 41 -7.08 2.60 -12.44
C VAL A 41 -7.45 1.16 -12.79
N GLU A 42 -7.63 0.31 -11.79
CA GLU A 42 -7.90 -1.11 -12.01
C GLU A 42 -9.29 -1.34 -12.62
N SER A 43 -10.32 -0.68 -12.11
CA SER A 43 -11.71 -0.91 -12.50
C SER A 43 -12.58 0.33 -12.32
N LYS A 44 -13.68 0.40 -13.08
CA LYS A 44 -14.76 1.39 -12.88
C LYS A 44 -15.80 0.93 -11.84
N SER A 45 -15.95 -0.38 -11.67
CA SER A 45 -16.96 -0.93 -10.75
C SER A 45 -16.61 -0.72 -9.27
N LYS A 46 -15.32 -0.59 -8.98
CA LYS A 46 -14.80 -0.28 -7.65
C LYS A 46 -13.82 0.87 -7.78
N LYS A 47 -14.12 1.99 -7.10
CA LYS A 47 -13.22 3.14 -7.07
C LYS A 47 -11.86 2.75 -6.48
N ASP A 48 -10.81 3.38 -6.99
CA ASP A 48 -9.46 3.25 -6.46
C ASP A 48 -9.39 3.93 -5.09
N THR A 49 -9.24 3.13 -4.04
CA THR A 49 -9.23 3.61 -2.66
C THR A 49 -8.11 4.60 -2.37
N PHE A 50 -6.99 4.52 -3.12
CA PHE A 50 -5.89 5.47 -2.92
C PHE A 50 -6.22 6.85 -3.50
N ILE A 51 -6.89 6.92 -4.66
CA ILE A 51 -7.41 8.20 -5.18
C ILE A 51 -8.38 8.81 -4.18
N GLU A 52 -9.36 8.02 -3.67
CA GLU A 52 -10.31 8.52 -2.67
C GLU A 52 -9.58 9.04 -1.42
N THR A 53 -8.63 8.25 -0.89
CA THR A 53 -7.81 8.67 0.26
C THR A 53 -7.07 9.99 0.01
N VAL A 54 -6.47 10.17 -1.17
CA VAL A 54 -5.75 11.40 -1.52
C VAL A 54 -6.71 12.59 -1.60
N LEU A 55 -7.84 12.43 -2.30
CA LEU A 55 -8.81 13.51 -2.47
C LEU A 55 -9.42 13.96 -1.13
N GLU A 56 -9.78 13.01 -0.28
CA GLU A 56 -10.40 13.27 1.03
C GLU A 56 -9.38 13.80 2.05
N HIS A 57 -8.24 13.13 2.20
CA HIS A 57 -7.24 13.49 3.21
C HIS A 57 -6.64 14.88 2.96
N PHE A 58 -6.33 15.20 1.71
CA PHE A 58 -5.76 16.48 1.33
C PHE A 58 -6.80 17.52 0.92
N GLN A 59 -8.09 17.16 0.91
CA GLN A 59 -9.20 18.05 0.53
C GLN A 59 -8.95 18.73 -0.82
N LEU A 60 -8.52 17.95 -1.83
CA LEU A 60 -8.21 18.48 -3.15
C LEU A 60 -9.49 18.95 -3.85
N ASP A 61 -9.45 20.16 -4.46
CA ASP A 61 -10.57 20.73 -5.23
C ASP A 61 -10.67 20.10 -6.63
N MET A 62 -10.90 18.79 -6.66
CA MET A 62 -11.10 18.02 -7.90
C MET A 62 -11.97 16.80 -7.65
N SER A 63 -12.64 16.37 -8.71
CA SER A 63 -13.47 15.15 -8.68
C SER A 63 -12.64 13.88 -8.90
N TYR A 64 -13.21 12.73 -8.51
CA TYR A 64 -12.60 11.43 -8.77
C TYR A 64 -12.38 11.18 -10.28
N ASP A 65 -13.34 11.58 -11.14
CA ASP A 65 -13.28 11.36 -12.59
C ASP A 65 -12.21 12.23 -13.29
N GLU A 66 -11.81 13.34 -12.68
CA GLU A 66 -10.66 14.12 -13.15
C GLU A 66 -9.34 13.43 -12.82
N ALA A 67 -9.29 12.57 -11.78
CA ALA A 67 -8.06 12.00 -11.27
C ALA A 67 -7.53 10.80 -12.06
N TYR A 68 -8.27 10.25 -13.05
CA TYR A 68 -7.79 9.14 -13.88
C TYR A 68 -8.23 9.29 -15.35
N ALA A 69 -7.60 8.50 -16.24
CA ALA A 69 -7.92 8.49 -17.67
C ALA A 69 -8.63 7.22 -18.10
N TYR A 70 -8.06 6.07 -17.79
CA TYR A 70 -8.53 4.76 -18.23
C TYR A 70 -8.53 3.73 -17.11
N THR A 71 -9.30 2.67 -17.32
CA THR A 71 -9.12 1.42 -16.58
C THR A 71 -8.07 0.55 -17.28
N ARG A 72 -7.47 -0.39 -16.51
CA ARG A 72 -6.51 -1.36 -17.06
C ARG A 72 -7.09 -2.17 -18.20
N GLN A 73 -8.37 -2.60 -18.09
CA GLN A 73 -9.04 -3.37 -19.15
C GLN A 73 -9.19 -2.58 -20.45
N GLU A 74 -9.55 -1.30 -20.38
CA GLU A 74 -9.66 -0.43 -21.56
C GLU A 74 -8.31 -0.25 -22.26
N VAL A 75 -7.22 -0.08 -21.48
CA VAL A 75 -5.88 0.03 -22.06
C VAL A 75 -5.45 -1.27 -22.76
N ILE A 76 -5.73 -2.42 -22.15
CA ILE A 76 -5.41 -3.74 -22.75
C ILE A 76 -6.21 -3.92 -24.05
N ALA A 77 -7.49 -3.57 -24.08
CA ALA A 77 -8.33 -3.66 -25.27
C ALA A 77 -7.76 -2.80 -26.41
N LEU A 78 -7.53 -1.50 -26.15
CA LEU A 78 -6.96 -0.57 -27.15
C LEU A 78 -5.57 -1.02 -27.65
N LYS A 79 -4.73 -1.56 -26.75
CA LYS A 79 -3.45 -2.12 -27.13
C LYS A 79 -3.58 -3.31 -28.08
N ASN A 80 -4.52 -4.24 -27.81
CA ASN A 80 -4.76 -5.41 -28.65
C ASN A 80 -5.32 -5.04 -30.02
N GLU A 81 -6.05 -3.92 -30.10
CA GLU A 81 -6.54 -3.33 -31.36
C GLU A 81 -5.46 -2.53 -32.11
N GLY A 82 -4.26 -2.38 -31.57
CA GLY A 82 -3.19 -1.56 -32.14
C GLY A 82 -3.32 -0.06 -31.89
N ASN A 83 -4.28 0.37 -31.07
CA ASN A 83 -4.65 1.77 -30.82
C ASN A 83 -3.99 2.36 -29.58
N ILE A 84 -2.82 1.89 -29.16
CA ILE A 84 -2.13 2.38 -27.96
C ILE A 84 -1.85 3.90 -27.99
N GLY A 85 -1.74 4.49 -29.19
CA GLY A 85 -1.56 5.93 -29.37
C GLY A 85 -2.72 6.74 -28.77
N GLU A 86 -3.96 6.28 -28.93
CA GLU A 86 -5.15 6.92 -28.36
C GLU A 86 -5.09 7.00 -26.84
N VAL A 87 -4.50 5.98 -26.19
CA VAL A 87 -4.32 5.96 -24.74
C VAL A 87 -3.41 7.10 -24.31
N TYR A 88 -2.26 7.28 -24.98
CA TYR A 88 -1.34 8.39 -24.67
C TYR A 88 -1.97 9.75 -24.93
N ASP A 89 -2.66 9.93 -26.05
CA ASP A 89 -3.33 11.19 -26.41
C ASP A 89 -4.37 11.59 -25.35
N THR A 90 -5.17 10.65 -24.88
CA THR A 90 -6.18 10.90 -23.84
C THR A 90 -5.53 11.21 -22.48
N ILE A 91 -4.46 10.49 -22.10
CA ILE A 91 -3.70 10.77 -20.89
C ILE A 91 -3.12 12.19 -20.93
N ILE A 92 -2.50 12.56 -22.05
CA ILE A 92 -1.95 13.91 -22.26
C ILE A 92 -3.05 14.97 -22.17
N LYS A 93 -4.19 14.76 -22.83
CA LYS A 93 -5.32 15.70 -22.79
C LYS A 93 -5.85 15.93 -21.38
N LYS A 94 -6.07 14.86 -20.61
CA LYS A 94 -6.53 14.95 -19.22
C LYS A 94 -5.50 15.62 -18.32
N TYR A 95 -4.23 15.23 -18.45
CA TYR A 95 -3.15 15.86 -17.70
C TYR A 95 -3.04 17.36 -18.01
N LYS A 96 -3.12 17.79 -19.26
CA LYS A 96 -3.06 19.20 -19.66
C LYS A 96 -4.23 20.00 -19.09
N ALA A 97 -5.41 19.42 -18.98
CA ALA A 97 -6.54 20.04 -18.30
C ALA A 97 -6.24 20.29 -16.81
N LEU A 98 -5.63 19.31 -16.11
CA LEU A 98 -5.21 19.47 -14.72
C LEU A 98 -4.07 20.48 -14.59
N GLU A 99 -3.07 20.45 -15.45
CA GLU A 99 -1.93 21.39 -15.45
C GLU A 99 -2.40 22.86 -15.62
N SER A 100 -3.51 23.09 -16.32
CA SER A 100 -4.11 24.40 -16.46
C SER A 100 -4.92 24.85 -15.24
N LYS A 101 -5.47 23.91 -14.47
CA LYS A 101 -6.33 24.15 -13.30
C LYS A 101 -5.51 24.31 -12.00
N PHE A 102 -4.38 23.61 -11.89
CA PHE A 102 -3.57 23.51 -10.68
C PHE A 102 -2.17 24.11 -10.84
N ASP A 103 -1.61 24.61 -9.75
CA ASP A 103 -0.24 25.13 -9.72
C ASP A 103 0.80 24.02 -9.74
N PHE A 104 0.43 22.84 -9.22
CA PHE A 104 1.23 21.62 -9.26
C PHE A 104 0.34 20.39 -9.43
N VAL A 105 0.79 19.40 -10.24
CA VAL A 105 0.11 18.13 -10.41
C VAL A 105 1.06 16.99 -10.03
N LEU A 106 0.70 16.20 -9.02
CA LEU A 106 1.36 14.93 -8.76
C LEU A 106 0.75 13.85 -9.66
N VAL A 107 1.55 13.29 -10.54
CA VAL A 107 1.17 12.10 -11.32
C VAL A 107 1.68 10.87 -10.59
N ASP A 108 0.84 9.85 -10.47
CA ASP A 108 1.13 8.63 -9.72
C ASP A 108 0.89 7.40 -10.60
N SER A 109 1.89 6.55 -10.77
CA SER A 109 1.75 5.35 -11.59
C SER A 109 0.67 4.43 -11.04
N SER A 110 0.02 3.66 -11.90
CA SER A 110 -0.87 2.58 -11.46
C SER A 110 -0.13 1.62 -10.51
N SER A 111 -0.85 0.99 -9.59
CA SER A 111 -0.28 -0.09 -8.80
C SER A 111 -0.05 -1.29 -9.72
N THR A 112 1.19 -1.76 -9.78
CA THR A 112 1.54 -3.00 -10.48
C THR A 112 1.06 -4.17 -9.62
N ILE A 113 0.07 -4.92 -10.09
CA ILE A 113 -0.42 -6.14 -9.43
C ILE A 113 0.49 -7.31 -9.81
N ASP A 114 0.98 -7.30 -11.04
CA ASP A 114 1.96 -8.25 -11.54
C ASP A 114 3.24 -7.49 -11.93
N ASP A 115 4.42 -8.09 -11.68
CA ASP A 115 5.73 -7.59 -12.13
C ASP A 115 5.84 -7.64 -13.67
N SER A 116 4.84 -7.11 -14.38
CA SER A 116 4.87 -7.12 -15.81
C SER A 116 5.76 -6.00 -16.33
N TYR A 117 6.71 -6.36 -17.16
CA TYR A 117 7.55 -5.47 -17.97
C TYR A 117 6.71 -4.40 -18.72
N PHE A 118 5.43 -4.69 -18.97
CA PHE A 118 4.48 -3.76 -19.55
C PHE A 118 4.26 -2.54 -18.64
N ASP A 119 4.03 -2.73 -17.35
CA ASP A 119 3.71 -1.62 -16.46
C ASP A 119 4.88 -0.65 -16.29
N THR A 120 6.11 -1.14 -16.18
CA THR A 120 7.31 -0.29 -16.08
C THR A 120 7.56 0.47 -17.37
N ASN A 121 7.48 -0.20 -18.52
CA ASN A 121 7.66 0.43 -19.84
C ASN A 121 6.57 1.43 -20.16
N PHE A 122 5.32 1.09 -19.85
CA PHE A 122 4.18 1.98 -20.04
C PHE A 122 4.32 3.25 -19.20
N ASN A 123 4.62 3.13 -17.91
CA ASN A 123 4.78 4.29 -17.02
C ASN A 123 5.95 5.20 -17.45
N ALA A 124 7.07 4.63 -17.91
CA ALA A 124 8.16 5.40 -18.48
C ALA A 124 7.72 6.17 -19.75
N SER A 125 6.99 5.51 -20.66
CA SER A 125 6.47 6.15 -21.88
C SER A 125 5.42 7.24 -21.56
N VAL A 126 4.59 7.06 -20.54
CA VAL A 126 3.67 8.12 -20.09
C VAL A 126 4.45 9.32 -19.55
N ALA A 127 5.46 9.12 -18.71
CA ALA A 127 6.27 10.22 -18.18
C ALA A 127 6.98 11.01 -19.29
N GLN A 128 7.52 10.31 -20.29
CA GLN A 128 8.09 10.93 -21.49
C GLN A 128 7.05 11.73 -22.29
N SER A 129 5.88 11.14 -22.56
CA SER A 129 4.80 11.78 -23.32
C SER A 129 4.27 13.03 -22.62
N LEU A 130 4.27 13.04 -21.30
CA LEU A 130 3.91 14.20 -20.49
C LEU A 130 5.07 15.22 -20.35
N ASN A 131 6.28 14.83 -20.70
CA ASN A 131 7.51 15.61 -20.51
C ASN A 131 7.70 16.09 -19.06
N ILE A 132 7.48 15.20 -18.11
CA ILE A 132 7.63 15.48 -16.67
C ILE A 132 8.70 14.59 -16.05
N PRO A 133 9.43 15.07 -15.06
CA PRO A 133 10.45 14.27 -14.39
C PRO A 133 9.80 13.22 -13.47
N ALA A 134 10.58 12.17 -13.18
CA ALA A 134 10.15 11.05 -12.35
C ALA A 134 10.81 11.04 -10.97
N LEU A 135 10.06 10.54 -9.99
CA LEU A 135 10.52 10.04 -8.71
C LEU A 135 10.35 8.51 -8.73
N ILE A 136 11.43 7.78 -8.58
CA ILE A 136 11.39 6.31 -8.62
C ILE A 136 11.31 5.76 -7.19
N VAL A 137 10.42 4.80 -6.96
CA VAL A 137 10.28 4.13 -5.67
C VAL A 137 10.66 2.67 -5.83
N LEU A 138 11.70 2.28 -5.11
CA LEU A 138 12.25 0.93 -5.05
C LEU A 138 12.00 0.33 -3.67
N LYS A 139 11.91 -0.97 -3.59
CA LYS A 139 11.84 -1.72 -2.32
C LYS A 139 13.20 -2.34 -2.02
N ASP A 140 13.70 -2.14 -0.78
CA ASP A 140 14.82 -2.93 -0.27
C ASP A 140 14.29 -4.30 0.21
N ASN A 141 14.68 -5.36 -0.49
CA ASN A 141 14.43 -6.76 -0.15
C ASN A 141 15.67 -7.63 -0.37
N PHE A 142 16.86 -7.02 -0.28
CA PHE A 142 18.14 -7.65 -0.58
C PHE A 142 18.87 -8.08 0.68
N SER A 143 19.74 -9.06 0.52
CA SER A 143 20.50 -9.66 1.62
C SER A 143 21.76 -8.86 1.97
N SER A 144 22.23 -8.01 1.06
CA SER A 144 23.44 -7.19 1.23
C SER A 144 23.31 -5.82 0.56
N GLU A 145 24.16 -4.87 1.00
CA GLU A 145 24.27 -3.54 0.39
C GLU A 145 24.69 -3.60 -1.09
N ASP A 146 25.64 -4.47 -1.43
CA ASP A 146 26.14 -4.58 -2.80
C ASP A 146 25.06 -5.11 -3.76
N GLU A 147 24.26 -6.05 -3.30
CA GLU A 147 23.09 -6.54 -4.04
C GLU A 147 22.08 -5.42 -4.27
N LEU A 148 21.75 -4.64 -3.24
CA LEU A 148 20.90 -3.47 -3.35
C LEU A 148 21.45 -2.44 -4.35
N VAL A 149 22.72 -2.06 -4.23
CA VAL A 149 23.34 -1.08 -5.14
C VAL A 149 23.30 -1.55 -6.59
N ASN A 150 23.58 -2.83 -6.84
CA ASN A 150 23.55 -3.39 -8.20
C ASN A 150 22.12 -3.44 -8.76
N GLN A 151 21.14 -3.77 -7.94
CA GLN A 151 19.75 -3.78 -8.39
C GLN A 151 19.21 -2.37 -8.65
N VAL A 152 19.51 -1.42 -7.77
CA VAL A 152 19.14 0.00 -7.99
C VAL A 152 19.75 0.48 -9.30
N GLN A 153 20.99 0.12 -9.60
CA GLN A 153 21.63 0.47 -10.86
C GLN A 153 20.92 -0.17 -12.07
N ALA A 154 20.58 -1.45 -11.98
CA ALA A 154 19.88 -2.16 -13.06
C ALA A 154 18.50 -1.55 -13.31
N ASP A 155 17.72 -1.29 -12.27
CA ASP A 155 16.39 -0.69 -12.37
C ASP A 155 16.46 0.72 -12.95
N LEU A 156 17.42 1.55 -12.48
CA LEU A 156 17.62 2.91 -13.00
C LEU A 156 18.05 2.92 -14.47
N ASN A 157 18.95 2.05 -14.88
CA ASN A 157 19.38 1.98 -16.27
C ASN A 157 18.19 1.75 -17.21
N ASN A 158 17.22 0.91 -16.82
CA ASN A 158 16.00 0.69 -17.61
C ASN A 158 15.18 1.97 -17.83
N PHE A 159 15.20 2.93 -16.89
CA PHE A 159 14.55 4.21 -17.04
C PHE A 159 15.41 5.22 -17.82
N LEU A 160 16.71 5.26 -17.53
CA LEU A 160 17.64 6.20 -18.16
C LEU A 160 17.87 5.89 -19.66
N GLU A 161 17.88 4.61 -20.05
CA GLU A 161 17.95 4.19 -21.46
C GLU A 161 16.75 4.67 -22.28
N LYS A 162 15.67 5.08 -21.63
CA LYS A 162 14.48 5.67 -22.25
C LYS A 162 14.46 7.19 -22.17
N ASP A 163 15.57 7.83 -21.91
CA ASP A 163 15.70 9.29 -21.72
C ASP A 163 14.73 9.86 -20.66
N LEU A 164 14.34 9.05 -19.67
CA LEU A 164 13.50 9.53 -18.58
C LEU A 164 14.33 10.37 -17.60
N ARG A 165 13.90 11.60 -17.39
CA ARG A 165 14.54 12.47 -16.39
C ARG A 165 14.15 12.03 -14.99
N VAL A 166 15.05 11.38 -14.28
CA VAL A 166 14.87 10.96 -12.88
C VAL A 166 15.44 12.04 -11.95
N LEU A 167 14.61 12.58 -11.03
CA LEU A 167 15.05 13.57 -10.03
C LEU A 167 15.52 12.91 -8.75
N SER A 168 14.80 11.90 -8.30
CA SER A 168 15.11 11.25 -7.05
C SER A 168 14.69 9.78 -7.05
N VAL A 169 15.38 9.00 -6.25
CA VAL A 169 15.08 7.58 -5.98
C VAL A 169 14.85 7.41 -4.49
N PHE A 170 13.71 6.84 -4.15
CA PHE A 170 13.35 6.44 -2.80
C PHE A 170 13.56 4.93 -2.65
N VAL A 171 14.57 4.54 -1.88
CA VAL A 171 14.76 3.15 -1.46
C VAL A 171 13.95 2.94 -0.20
N ASN A 172 12.74 2.41 -0.39
CA ASN A 172 11.77 2.22 0.68
C ASN A 172 11.91 0.84 1.34
N LYS A 173 11.41 0.73 2.57
CA LYS A 173 11.52 -0.48 3.42
C LYS A 173 12.97 -0.87 3.67
N ALA A 174 13.87 0.10 3.73
CA ALA A 174 15.29 -0.12 3.94
C ALA A 174 15.55 -0.85 5.26
N THR A 175 16.24 -1.98 5.17
CA THR A 175 16.61 -2.83 6.31
C THR A 175 18.14 -2.93 6.45
N ASN A 176 18.84 -3.10 5.33
CA ASN A 176 20.29 -3.28 5.27
C ASN A 176 21.02 -2.08 4.68
N ALA A 177 20.29 -1.10 4.13
CA ALA A 177 20.89 0.08 3.54
C ALA A 177 21.39 1.07 4.61
N THR A 178 22.58 1.60 4.42
CA THR A 178 23.26 2.53 5.33
C THR A 178 23.57 3.84 4.65
N ALA A 179 24.17 4.79 5.37
CA ALA A 179 24.70 6.03 4.79
C ALA A 179 25.79 5.75 3.73
N ASP A 180 26.55 4.65 3.89
CA ASP A 180 27.56 4.22 2.92
C ASP A 180 26.92 3.77 1.60
N THR A 181 25.78 3.07 1.68
CA THR A 181 24.96 2.72 0.51
C THR A 181 24.54 3.96 -0.28
N LEU A 182 24.06 5.02 0.42
CA LEU A 182 23.73 6.29 -0.23
C LEU A 182 24.92 6.89 -0.94
N SER A 183 26.06 6.96 -0.27
CA SER A 183 27.29 7.52 -0.83
C SER A 183 27.74 6.78 -2.10
N LYS A 184 27.65 5.46 -2.11
CA LYS A 184 27.94 4.63 -3.29
C LYS A 184 27.00 4.93 -4.47
N LEU A 185 25.71 5.09 -4.20
CA LEU A 185 24.72 5.41 -5.23
C LEU A 185 24.90 6.85 -5.78
N GLU A 186 25.10 7.84 -4.92
CA GLU A 186 25.31 9.24 -5.31
C GLU A 186 26.59 9.44 -6.11
N GLN A 187 27.65 8.68 -5.82
CA GLN A 187 28.87 8.69 -6.63
C GLN A 187 28.66 8.17 -8.05
N ARG A 188 27.77 7.18 -8.21
CA ARG A 188 27.45 6.60 -9.53
C ARG A 188 26.49 7.47 -10.35
N PHE A 189 25.54 8.15 -9.67
CA PHE A 189 24.44 8.91 -10.29
C PHE A 189 24.43 10.35 -9.72
N LYS A 190 25.34 11.19 -10.18
CA LYS A 190 25.57 12.53 -9.62
C LYS A 190 24.37 13.49 -9.70
N ASP A 191 23.48 13.29 -10.66
CA ASP A 191 22.31 14.16 -10.90
C ASP A 191 21.01 13.62 -10.27
N ILE A 192 21.10 12.50 -9.52
CA ILE A 192 19.95 11.84 -8.90
C ILE A 192 20.12 11.86 -7.38
N THR A 193 19.12 12.34 -6.69
CA THR A 193 19.10 12.30 -5.21
C THR A 193 18.55 10.96 -4.72
N PHE A 194 19.21 10.36 -3.74
CA PHE A 194 18.75 9.12 -3.12
C PHE A 194 18.24 9.36 -1.70
N THR A 195 17.17 8.67 -1.33
CA THR A 195 16.58 8.75 0.00
C THR A 195 16.28 7.34 0.51
N LEU A 196 16.79 6.99 1.69
CA LEU A 196 16.45 5.75 2.37
C LEU A 196 15.25 5.99 3.30
N ILE A 197 14.19 5.19 3.11
CA ILE A 197 13.03 5.18 4.01
C ILE A 197 13.07 3.86 4.78
N PRO A 198 13.29 3.89 6.10
CA PRO A 198 13.40 2.67 6.89
C PRO A 198 12.11 1.87 6.90
N ARG A 199 12.23 0.56 6.99
CA ARG A 199 11.08 -0.34 7.13
C ARG A 199 10.34 -0.03 8.43
N LYS A 200 9.03 0.18 8.32
CA LYS A 200 8.10 0.31 9.44
C LYS A 200 7.14 -0.87 9.39
N GLU A 201 7.30 -1.80 10.31
CA GLU A 201 6.49 -3.04 10.31
C GLU A 201 5.01 -2.74 10.53
N GLU A 202 4.70 -1.67 11.27
CA GLU A 202 3.33 -1.26 11.55
C GLU A 202 2.53 -0.99 10.27
N LEU A 203 3.16 -0.41 9.24
CA LEU A 203 2.53 -0.08 7.97
C LEU A 203 2.22 -1.31 7.09
N SER A 204 2.75 -2.46 7.43
CA SER A 204 2.49 -3.71 6.69
C SER A 204 1.52 -4.65 7.42
N ARG A 205 1.05 -4.27 8.59
CA ARG A 205 0.13 -5.10 9.40
C ARG A 205 -1.30 -4.87 8.94
N PRO A 206 -2.04 -5.94 8.61
CA PRO A 206 -3.44 -5.80 8.28
C PRO A 206 -4.27 -5.44 9.51
N THR A 207 -5.33 -4.68 9.30
CA THR A 207 -6.37 -4.46 10.30
C THR A 207 -7.27 -5.70 10.41
N ILE A 208 -8.03 -5.83 11.51
CA ILE A 208 -9.02 -6.90 11.66
C ILE A 208 -10.07 -6.83 10.54
N ARG A 209 -10.47 -5.64 10.12
CA ARG A 209 -11.38 -5.43 8.98
C ARG A 209 -10.80 -6.01 7.68
N GLU A 210 -9.54 -5.72 7.38
CA GLU A 210 -8.88 -6.24 6.17
C GLU A 210 -8.74 -7.76 6.21
N ILE A 211 -8.44 -8.34 7.38
CA ILE A 211 -8.39 -9.79 7.58
C ILE A 211 -9.78 -10.41 7.31
N ALA A 212 -10.84 -9.86 7.89
CA ALA A 212 -12.20 -10.36 7.67
C ALA A 212 -12.61 -10.27 6.19
N ASN A 213 -12.29 -9.16 5.52
CA ASN A 213 -12.54 -8.99 4.10
C ASN A 213 -11.75 -9.99 3.23
N ALA A 214 -10.48 -10.21 3.55
CA ALA A 214 -9.62 -11.15 2.81
C ALA A 214 -10.08 -12.60 2.98
N LEU A 215 -10.59 -12.95 4.15
CA LEU A 215 -11.16 -14.27 4.44
C LEU A 215 -12.62 -14.41 3.94
N ASN A 216 -13.24 -13.31 3.54
CA ASN A 216 -14.65 -13.24 3.15
C ASN A 216 -15.58 -13.80 4.24
N VAL A 217 -15.37 -13.36 5.49
CA VAL A 217 -16.14 -13.79 6.65
C VAL A 217 -16.89 -12.63 7.29
N GLU A 218 -17.96 -12.95 8.01
CA GLU A 218 -18.76 -11.99 8.76
C GLU A 218 -18.31 -11.94 10.23
N PHE A 219 -18.51 -10.78 10.85
CA PHE A 219 -18.26 -10.62 12.27
C PHE A 219 -19.41 -11.18 13.09
N LEU A 220 -19.11 -12.10 14.00
CA LEU A 220 -20.04 -12.47 15.07
C LEU A 220 -20.22 -11.30 16.04
N TYR A 221 -19.13 -10.63 16.38
CA TYR A 221 -19.08 -9.42 17.19
C TYR A 221 -18.06 -8.45 16.59
N LYS A 222 -18.40 -7.16 16.51
CA LYS A 222 -17.48 -6.15 15.95
C LYS A 222 -16.49 -5.59 16.98
N GLY A 223 -16.72 -5.86 18.28
CA GLY A 223 -15.91 -5.26 19.32
C GLY A 223 -15.95 -3.73 19.33
N ASP A 224 -14.99 -3.12 19.99
CA ASP A 224 -14.90 -1.65 20.07
C ASP A 224 -14.29 -1.03 18.80
N ASN A 225 -13.35 -1.73 18.17
CA ASN A 225 -12.66 -1.21 17.00
C ASN A 225 -12.10 -2.33 16.10
N ILE A 226 -12.58 -2.41 14.87
CA ILE A 226 -12.12 -3.38 13.86
C ILE A 226 -10.99 -2.83 12.97
N ASP A 227 -10.63 -1.56 13.12
CA ASP A 227 -9.55 -0.92 12.37
C ASP A 227 -8.21 -0.95 13.11
N VAL A 228 -8.09 -1.81 14.12
CA VAL A 228 -6.83 -2.08 14.82
C VAL A 228 -6.00 -3.11 14.07
N THR A 229 -4.67 -2.93 14.11
CA THR A 229 -3.72 -3.89 13.54
C THR A 229 -3.25 -4.90 14.57
N THR A 230 -2.76 -6.04 14.10
CA THR A 230 -2.20 -7.10 14.96
C THR A 230 -0.70 -7.24 14.75
N LYS A 231 0.05 -7.50 15.83
CA LYS A 231 1.51 -7.75 15.74
C LYS A 231 1.85 -9.19 15.40
N ARG A 232 1.01 -10.11 15.82
CA ARG A 232 1.24 -11.55 15.65
C ARG A 232 -0.05 -12.34 15.61
N THR A 233 0.03 -13.51 15.01
CA THR A 233 -1.05 -14.48 14.99
C THR A 233 -0.66 -15.71 15.81
N ILE A 234 -1.59 -16.23 16.61
CA ILE A 234 -1.44 -17.50 17.33
C ILE A 234 -2.58 -18.45 16.94
N VAL A 235 -2.23 -19.70 16.64
CA VAL A 235 -3.20 -20.78 16.42
C VAL A 235 -3.40 -21.55 17.70
N GLY A 236 -4.63 -21.68 18.16
CA GLY A 236 -4.99 -22.38 19.40
C GLY A 236 -5.08 -23.90 19.19
N ALA A 237 -3.93 -24.55 19.03
CA ALA A 237 -3.82 -26.01 18.86
C ALA A 237 -3.30 -26.73 20.10
N MET A 238 -3.13 -26.03 21.23
CA MET A 238 -2.54 -26.56 22.45
C MET A 238 -3.52 -26.50 23.63
N GLN A 239 -3.13 -27.06 24.78
CA GLN A 239 -3.90 -26.95 26.02
C GLN A 239 -3.96 -25.49 26.49
N LEU A 240 -5.03 -25.15 27.21
CA LEU A 240 -5.32 -23.78 27.66
C LEU A 240 -4.13 -23.13 28.38
N SER A 241 -3.49 -23.81 29.31
CA SER A 241 -2.34 -23.26 30.04
C SER A 241 -1.17 -22.86 29.15
N ASN A 242 -0.85 -23.72 28.17
CA ASN A 242 0.23 -23.48 27.21
C ASN A 242 -0.16 -22.37 26.21
N TYR A 243 -1.43 -22.30 25.85
CA TYR A 243 -1.96 -21.25 25.00
C TYR A 243 -1.89 -19.89 25.67
N LEU A 244 -2.38 -19.78 26.90
CA LEU A 244 -2.35 -18.54 27.69
C LEU A 244 -0.92 -18.04 27.90
N ALA A 245 0.02 -18.94 28.17
CA ALA A 245 1.44 -18.58 28.35
C ALA A 245 2.09 -18.00 27.06
N LYS A 246 1.48 -18.21 25.88
CA LYS A 246 1.96 -17.68 24.61
C LYS A 246 1.20 -16.44 24.13
N LEU A 247 0.13 -16.07 24.80
CA LEU A 247 -0.57 -14.82 24.50
C LEU A 247 0.32 -13.64 24.90
N ASN A 248 0.49 -12.74 23.94
CA ASN A 248 1.22 -11.49 24.13
C ASN A 248 0.35 -10.32 23.68
N GLU A 249 0.90 -9.11 23.73
CA GLU A 249 0.22 -7.92 23.25
C GLU A 249 -0.07 -7.96 21.75
N ASP A 250 -1.20 -7.37 21.37
CA ASP A 250 -1.66 -7.16 19.99
C ASP A 250 -1.73 -8.47 19.18
N THR A 251 -2.26 -9.53 19.80
CA THR A 251 -2.38 -10.86 19.19
C THR A 251 -3.72 -11.04 18.45
N LEU A 252 -3.68 -11.62 17.25
CA LEU A 252 -4.82 -12.26 16.60
C LEU A 252 -4.83 -13.74 17.00
N ALA A 253 -5.90 -14.20 17.62
CA ALA A 253 -6.07 -15.62 17.95
C ALA A 253 -6.88 -16.33 16.85
N VAL A 254 -6.40 -17.46 16.36
CA VAL A 254 -7.11 -18.33 15.41
C VAL A 254 -7.46 -19.62 16.14
N LEU A 255 -8.75 -19.85 16.39
CA LEU A 255 -9.24 -20.88 17.29
C LEU A 255 -10.29 -21.77 16.60
N PRO A 256 -10.27 -23.09 16.82
CA PRO A 256 -11.38 -23.96 16.42
C PRO A 256 -12.66 -23.59 17.19
N THR A 257 -13.80 -23.67 16.53
CA THR A 257 -15.12 -23.35 17.13
C THR A 257 -15.52 -24.28 18.28
N ASP A 258 -14.97 -25.50 18.33
CA ASP A 258 -15.20 -26.50 19.42
C ASP A 258 -14.26 -26.33 20.63
N ARG A 259 -13.26 -25.45 20.54
CA ARG A 259 -12.33 -25.18 21.66
C ARG A 259 -12.84 -24.04 22.53
N ILE A 260 -13.97 -24.33 23.21
CA ILE A 260 -14.65 -23.39 24.13
C ILE A 260 -13.71 -22.91 25.25
N ASP A 261 -12.82 -23.79 25.73
CA ASP A 261 -11.81 -23.49 26.72
C ASP A 261 -10.86 -22.37 26.28
N LEU A 262 -10.40 -22.41 25.02
CA LEU A 262 -9.49 -21.40 24.48
C LEU A 262 -10.22 -20.08 24.18
N ILE A 263 -11.45 -20.16 23.66
CA ILE A 263 -12.28 -18.99 23.38
C ILE A 263 -12.56 -18.23 24.67
N ALA A 264 -13.11 -18.91 25.68
CA ALA A 264 -13.38 -18.32 26.99
C ALA A 264 -12.10 -17.81 27.66
N GLY A 265 -11.03 -18.60 27.61
CA GLY A 265 -9.72 -18.20 28.13
C GLY A 265 -9.16 -16.94 27.48
N SER A 266 -9.34 -16.77 26.17
CA SER A 266 -8.94 -15.56 25.45
C SER A 266 -9.70 -14.33 25.93
N LEU A 267 -11.01 -14.43 26.07
CA LEU A 267 -11.86 -13.33 26.52
C LEU A 267 -11.54 -12.92 27.97
N VAL A 268 -11.38 -13.91 28.86
CA VAL A 268 -11.02 -13.67 30.26
C VAL A 268 -9.61 -13.06 30.37
N ALA A 269 -8.64 -13.55 29.60
CA ALA A 269 -7.29 -13.02 29.55
C ALA A 269 -7.27 -11.55 29.10
N ASN A 270 -8.08 -11.20 28.10
CA ASN A 270 -8.20 -9.83 27.65
C ASN A 270 -8.90 -8.93 28.67
N TYR A 271 -9.99 -9.41 29.26
CA TYR A 271 -10.75 -8.69 30.29
C TYR A 271 -9.90 -8.41 31.55
N SER A 272 -9.07 -9.37 31.93
CA SER A 272 -8.18 -9.24 33.12
C SER A 272 -6.91 -8.42 32.85
N ASN A 273 -6.75 -7.84 31.65
CA ASN A 273 -5.53 -7.20 31.19
C ASN A 273 -4.28 -8.09 31.21
N PHE A 274 -4.47 -9.40 31.22
CA PHE A 274 -3.37 -10.38 31.17
C PHE A 274 -2.72 -10.37 29.77
N SER A 275 -3.53 -10.14 28.73
CA SER A 275 -3.06 -10.00 27.35
C SER A 275 -3.93 -8.98 26.60
N ASN A 276 -3.41 -8.46 25.50
CA ASN A 276 -4.14 -7.55 24.61
C ASN A 276 -4.43 -8.28 23.29
N ILE A 277 -5.57 -8.98 23.25
CA ILE A 277 -6.04 -9.67 22.05
C ILE A 277 -6.81 -8.66 21.20
N LYS A 278 -6.43 -8.51 19.93
CA LYS A 278 -7.04 -7.57 18.98
C LYS A 278 -8.19 -8.17 18.20
N GLY A 279 -8.23 -9.50 18.06
CA GLY A 279 -9.30 -10.21 17.37
C GLY A 279 -9.21 -11.71 17.57
N VAL A 280 -10.33 -12.39 17.35
CA VAL A 280 -10.44 -13.84 17.36
C VAL A 280 -11.07 -14.30 16.06
N VAL A 281 -10.34 -15.11 15.29
CA VAL A 281 -10.86 -15.81 14.11
C VAL A 281 -11.27 -17.21 14.53
N LEU A 282 -12.54 -17.54 14.34
CA LEU A 282 -13.05 -18.88 14.59
C LEU A 282 -13.05 -19.67 13.29
N TYR A 283 -12.57 -20.91 13.33
CA TYR A 283 -12.57 -21.79 12.16
C TYR A 283 -13.16 -23.17 12.51
N GLY A 284 -13.73 -23.83 11.48
CA GLY A 284 -14.41 -25.12 11.59
C GLY A 284 -15.89 -25.02 11.21
N ASP A 285 -16.50 -26.16 10.92
CA ASP A 285 -17.88 -26.25 10.44
C ASP A 285 -18.92 -26.28 11.57
N LEU A 286 -18.49 -26.20 12.84
CA LEU A 286 -19.36 -26.25 14.00
C LEU A 286 -19.83 -24.83 14.34
N THR A 287 -21.14 -24.65 14.49
CA THR A 287 -21.69 -23.43 15.11
C THR A 287 -21.34 -23.41 16.60
N PRO A 288 -21.02 -22.24 17.18
CA PRO A 288 -20.80 -22.14 18.62
C PRO A 288 -22.01 -22.70 19.40
N ASP A 289 -21.76 -23.51 20.41
CA ASP A 289 -22.78 -24.06 21.30
C ASP A 289 -23.66 -22.92 21.86
N PRO A 290 -25.01 -23.10 21.98
CA PRO A 290 -25.90 -22.10 22.56
C PRO A 290 -25.52 -21.64 23.98
N SER A 291 -24.86 -22.52 24.76
CA SER A 291 -24.31 -22.18 26.08
C SER A 291 -23.16 -21.20 25.96
N MET A 292 -22.32 -21.36 24.92
CA MET A 292 -21.23 -20.45 24.64
C MET A 292 -21.74 -19.08 24.22
N SER A 293 -22.77 -19.01 23.38
CA SER A 293 -23.40 -17.74 23.00
C SER A 293 -23.86 -16.94 24.21
N LYS A 294 -24.44 -17.62 25.22
CA LYS A 294 -24.86 -16.98 26.49
C LYS A 294 -23.68 -16.46 27.30
N ILE A 295 -22.55 -17.20 27.34
CA ILE A 295 -21.30 -16.75 28.00
C ILE A 295 -20.74 -15.56 27.28
N LEU A 296 -20.66 -15.62 25.95
CA LEU A 296 -20.18 -14.52 25.11
C LEU A 296 -21.04 -13.26 25.25
N ASP A 297 -22.37 -13.44 25.40
CA ASP A 297 -23.31 -12.33 25.64
C ASP A 297 -23.15 -11.67 27.01
N GLY A 298 -22.68 -12.43 28.01
CA GLY A 298 -22.43 -11.95 29.37
C GLY A 298 -21.07 -11.28 29.60
N ILE A 299 -20.10 -11.51 28.71
CA ILE A 299 -18.77 -10.88 28.77
C ILE A 299 -18.79 -9.61 27.92
N GLN A 300 -18.21 -8.51 28.42
CA GLN A 300 -18.07 -7.29 27.62
C GLN A 300 -17.32 -7.61 26.30
N LYS A 301 -17.96 -7.30 25.17
CA LYS A 301 -17.54 -7.72 23.83
C LYS A 301 -16.58 -6.69 23.22
N ASN A 302 -15.38 -6.56 23.78
CA ASN A 302 -14.40 -5.58 23.33
C ASN A 302 -13.52 -6.11 22.19
N ILE A 303 -13.61 -7.41 21.85
CA ILE A 303 -12.80 -8.09 20.86
C ILE A 303 -13.68 -8.47 19.66
N PRO A 304 -13.33 -8.05 18.43
CA PRO A 304 -13.95 -8.53 17.20
C PRO A 304 -13.59 -9.98 16.89
#